data_b7d5caf6d1107a99ee6b5b52f07f9b01
#
_entry.id   b7d5caf6d1107a99ee6b5b52f07f9b01
#
_cell.length_a   1.000
_cell.length_b   1.000
_cell.length_c   1.000
_cell.angle_alpha   90.00
_cell.angle_beta   90.00
_cell.angle_gamma   90.00
#
_symmetry.space_group_name_H-M   'P 1'
#
loop_
_entity.id
_entity.type
_entity.pdbx_description
1 polymer ?
#
loop_
_entity_poly.entity_id
_entity_poly.type
_entity_poly.pdbx_seq_one_letter_code
_entity_poly.pdbx_strand_id
1 'polypeptide(L)'
;VSAAIPVGTVNDYPRFGYRGFMVDVGRHYFPVSYLKQIIDMLALHNINYFHWHLTEDQGWRIEIKKYPKLTEIGSMRPRTLIDRETQTYDETPHSGFYTQEEAKEIVKYAADRFITVIPEVDLPGHMMGALVSYPELGCTGGPYEIPCKWGVFPDVLCGGNDRALQFAKDVLNEIMDIFPSPYIHIGGDECPKVRWEKCPVCQAKIRELGLKDTPKHSKENQLQTYFMSEVGKVINDRGRKMLGWDEMLEG
;
A
#
# COMPACT_ATOMS: atom_id res chain seq x y z
N VAL A 1 3.29 -2.38 43.46
CA VAL A 1 2.94 -3.80 43.35
C VAL A 1 4.24 -4.57 43.23
N SER A 2 4.56 -5.45 44.19
CA SER A 2 5.70 -6.36 44.10
C SER A 2 5.24 -7.65 43.43
N ALA A 3 5.92 -8.05 42.38
CA ALA A 3 5.70 -9.35 41.73
C ALA A 3 6.82 -10.31 42.16
N ALA A 4 6.46 -11.51 42.59
CA ALA A 4 7.42 -12.58 42.87
C ALA A 4 7.53 -13.45 41.59
N ILE A 5 8.76 -13.59 41.12
CA ILE A 5 9.06 -14.49 39.99
C ILE A 5 9.78 -15.72 40.60
N PRO A 6 9.30 -16.95 40.35
CA PRO A 6 9.98 -18.14 40.81
C PRO A 6 11.37 -18.29 40.17
N VAL A 7 12.34 -18.77 40.95
CA VAL A 7 13.67 -19.07 40.45
C VAL A 7 13.59 -20.31 39.56
N GLY A 8 14.09 -20.18 38.31
CA GLY A 8 14.07 -21.27 37.36
C GLY A 8 14.79 -20.89 36.06
N THR A 9 15.00 -21.85 35.18
CA THR A 9 15.53 -21.66 33.85
C THR A 9 14.41 -21.94 32.86
N VAL A 10 14.11 -20.97 32.00
CA VAL A 10 13.16 -21.12 30.89
C VAL A 10 13.94 -21.01 29.57
N ASN A 11 13.90 -22.08 28.78
CA ASN A 11 14.41 -22.09 27.39
C ASN A 11 13.24 -22.03 26.45
N ASP A 12 12.92 -20.83 25.97
CA ASP A 12 11.86 -20.58 25.00
C ASP A 12 12.39 -19.69 23.87
N TYR A 13 12.07 -20.07 22.63
CA TYR A 13 12.44 -19.33 21.44
C TYR A 13 11.42 -19.58 20.31
N PRO A 14 11.14 -18.58 19.48
CA PRO A 14 10.19 -18.75 18.39
C PRO A 14 10.75 -19.68 17.30
N ARG A 15 9.90 -20.55 16.75
CA ARG A 15 10.25 -21.44 15.63
C ARG A 15 10.54 -20.67 14.35
N PHE A 16 9.82 -19.55 14.13
CA PHE A 16 9.96 -18.71 12.93
C PHE A 16 10.45 -17.32 13.31
N GLY A 17 11.44 -16.82 12.56
CA GLY A 17 11.98 -15.48 12.74
C GLY A 17 11.00 -14.37 12.34
N TYR A 18 10.20 -14.61 11.30
CA TYR A 18 9.13 -13.71 10.86
C TYR A 18 7.77 -14.20 11.39
N ARG A 19 7.09 -13.36 12.14
CA ARG A 19 5.73 -13.61 12.64
C ARG A 19 4.94 -12.32 12.46
N GLY A 20 4.23 -12.22 11.32
CA GLY A 20 3.56 -11.00 10.89
C GLY A 20 2.05 -11.06 11.06
N PHE A 21 1.47 -9.87 11.19
CA PHE A 21 0.02 -9.64 11.15
C PHE A 21 -0.26 -8.39 10.32
N MET A 22 -1.21 -8.47 9.40
CA MET A 22 -1.59 -7.38 8.52
C MET A 22 -2.89 -6.72 8.96
N VAL A 23 -2.95 -5.40 8.86
CA VAL A 23 -4.20 -4.62 8.98
C VAL A 23 -4.35 -3.73 7.76
N ASP A 24 -5.45 -3.92 7.07
CA ASP A 24 -5.89 -3.08 5.96
C ASP A 24 -6.69 -1.89 6.49
N VAL A 25 -6.10 -0.71 6.41
CA VAL A 25 -6.75 0.54 6.79
C VAL A 25 -7.25 1.33 5.57
N GLY A 26 -6.88 0.91 4.37
CA GLY A 26 -7.34 1.50 3.12
C GLY A 26 -8.84 1.30 2.92
N ARG A 27 -9.31 0.04 3.01
CA ARG A 27 -10.73 -0.28 2.90
C ARG A 27 -11.54 0.26 4.06
N HIS A 28 -10.96 0.29 5.27
CA HIS A 28 -11.61 0.89 6.43
C HIS A 28 -10.58 1.56 7.34
N TYR A 29 -10.73 2.87 7.58
CA TYR A 29 -9.87 3.61 8.49
C TYR A 29 -10.12 3.24 9.94
N PHE A 30 -9.07 2.98 10.70
CA PHE A 30 -9.10 2.77 12.16
C PHE A 30 -8.30 3.86 12.86
N PRO A 31 -8.78 4.42 13.98
CA PRO A 31 -8.05 5.46 14.70
C PRO A 31 -6.77 4.93 15.35
N VAL A 32 -5.81 5.82 15.60
CA VAL A 32 -4.51 5.53 16.24
C VAL A 32 -4.67 4.73 17.54
N SER A 33 -5.69 5.06 18.36
CA SER A 33 -5.98 4.35 19.61
C SER A 33 -6.31 2.87 19.40
N TYR A 34 -7.03 2.54 18.33
CA TYR A 34 -7.35 1.16 17.98
C TYR A 34 -6.12 0.39 17.47
N LEU A 35 -5.30 1.02 16.65
CA LEU A 35 -4.05 0.41 16.18
C LEU A 35 -3.10 0.09 17.34
N LYS A 36 -3.04 0.96 18.37
CA LYS A 36 -2.28 0.67 19.59
C LYS A 36 -2.81 -0.56 20.35
N GLN A 37 -4.13 -0.74 20.43
CA GLN A 37 -4.71 -1.95 21.02
C GLN A 37 -4.34 -3.20 20.22
N ILE A 38 -4.36 -3.13 18.88
CA ILE A 38 -3.90 -4.23 18.02
C ILE A 38 -2.42 -4.53 18.33
N ILE A 39 -1.56 -3.52 18.36
CA ILE A 39 -0.12 -3.71 18.64
C ILE A 39 0.11 -4.34 20.02
N ASP A 40 -0.68 -3.97 21.04
CA ASP A 40 -0.62 -4.60 22.37
C ASP A 40 -0.99 -6.09 22.28
N MET A 41 -2.03 -6.44 21.53
CA MET A 41 -2.41 -7.84 21.31
C MET A 41 -1.33 -8.60 20.53
N LEU A 42 -0.74 -8.00 19.51
CA LEU A 42 0.34 -8.60 18.74
C LEU A 42 1.56 -8.92 19.64
N ALA A 43 1.91 -8.00 20.53
CA ALA A 43 2.99 -8.21 21.51
C ALA A 43 2.71 -9.39 22.44
N LEU A 44 1.47 -9.53 22.94
CA LEU A 44 1.05 -10.67 23.76
C LEU A 44 1.14 -12.02 23.04
N HIS A 45 1.01 -12.02 21.71
CA HIS A 45 1.10 -13.22 20.88
C HIS A 45 2.48 -13.43 20.24
N ASN A 46 3.51 -12.73 20.69
CA ASN A 46 4.89 -12.81 20.19
C ASN A 46 5.00 -12.52 18.68
N ILE A 47 4.11 -11.71 18.12
CA ILE A 47 4.21 -11.19 16.76
C ILE A 47 5.28 -10.10 16.75
N ASN A 48 6.17 -10.14 15.75
CA ASN A 48 7.28 -9.19 15.64
C ASN A 48 7.24 -8.31 14.39
N TYR A 49 6.26 -8.50 13.51
CA TYR A 49 6.01 -7.65 12.36
C TYR A 49 4.54 -7.24 12.28
N PHE A 50 4.31 -5.94 12.16
CA PHE A 50 3.00 -5.35 11.88
C PHE A 50 3.01 -4.82 10.45
N HIS A 51 2.32 -5.50 9.55
CA HIS A 51 2.13 -5.07 8.17
C HIS A 51 0.97 -4.10 8.11
N TRP A 52 1.25 -2.85 7.82
CA TRP A 52 0.27 -1.77 7.79
C TRP A 52 -0.03 -1.37 6.35
N HIS A 53 -1.16 -1.86 5.84
CA HIS A 53 -1.64 -1.59 4.48
C HIS A 53 -2.35 -0.23 4.45
N LEU A 54 -1.66 0.79 3.93
CA LEU A 54 -2.00 2.20 4.11
C LEU A 54 -2.82 2.80 2.97
N THR A 55 -2.81 2.18 1.77
CA THR A 55 -3.41 2.78 0.58
C THR A 55 -4.21 1.78 -0.21
N GLU A 56 -5.38 2.21 -0.69
CA GLU A 56 -6.31 1.39 -1.45
C GLU A 56 -7.21 2.22 -2.36
N ASP A 57 -7.97 1.52 -3.22
CA ASP A 57 -8.97 2.13 -4.09
C ASP A 57 -10.00 2.94 -3.29
N GLN A 58 -10.42 2.43 -2.12
CA GLN A 58 -11.47 3.01 -1.29
C GLN A 58 -10.97 4.08 -0.32
N GLY A 59 -9.65 4.28 -0.25
CA GLY A 59 -9.08 5.33 0.57
C GLY A 59 -7.56 5.33 0.69
N TRP A 60 -6.98 6.49 0.56
CA TRP A 60 -5.59 6.79 0.86
C TRP A 60 -5.43 7.23 2.31
N ARG A 61 -4.61 6.57 3.13
CA ARG A 61 -4.63 6.75 4.58
C ARG A 61 -3.36 7.34 5.20
N ILE A 62 -2.37 7.73 4.41
CA ILE A 62 -1.12 8.30 4.92
C ILE A 62 -0.84 9.68 4.32
N GLU A 63 -0.51 10.65 5.15
CA GLU A 63 -0.10 11.98 4.70
C GLU A 63 1.20 11.91 3.89
N ILE A 64 1.17 12.48 2.68
CA ILE A 64 2.33 12.71 1.83
C ILE A 64 2.41 14.22 1.59
N LYS A 65 3.38 14.88 2.19
CA LYS A 65 3.47 16.37 2.18
C LYS A 65 3.61 16.94 0.77
N LYS A 66 4.30 16.21 -0.11
CA LYS A 66 4.45 16.60 -1.52
C LYS A 66 3.13 16.50 -2.30
N TYR A 67 2.20 15.66 -1.85
CA TYR A 67 0.94 15.37 -2.53
C TYR A 67 -0.27 15.52 -1.58
N PRO A 68 -0.59 16.73 -1.10
CA PRO A 68 -1.59 16.94 -0.04
C PRO A 68 -3.02 16.48 -0.41
N LYS A 69 -3.39 16.55 -1.69
CA LYS A 69 -4.71 16.10 -2.17
C LYS A 69 -4.97 14.61 -1.91
N LEU A 70 -3.93 13.79 -1.71
CA LEU A 70 -4.09 12.36 -1.38
C LEU A 70 -4.93 12.17 -0.12
N THR A 71 -4.74 13.03 0.89
CA THR A 71 -5.51 13.00 2.13
C THR A 71 -6.69 13.96 2.13
N GLU A 72 -6.62 15.07 1.40
CA GLU A 72 -7.73 16.01 1.27
C GLU A 72 -8.91 15.46 0.46
N ILE A 73 -8.64 14.64 -0.56
CA ILE A 73 -9.62 14.09 -1.49
C ILE A 73 -9.66 12.56 -1.38
N GLY A 74 -8.51 11.90 -1.55
CA GLY A 74 -8.40 10.45 -1.68
C GLY A 74 -8.66 9.67 -0.38
N SER A 75 -8.79 10.34 0.77
CA SER A 75 -9.08 9.70 2.05
C SER A 75 -10.57 9.55 2.36
N MET A 76 -11.45 10.03 1.49
CA MET A 76 -12.89 10.11 1.75
C MET A 76 -13.70 9.38 0.68
N ARG A 77 -14.74 8.66 1.10
CA ARG A 77 -15.78 8.14 0.22
C ARG A 77 -17.16 8.48 0.77
N PRO A 78 -18.20 8.69 -0.10
CA PRO A 78 -19.51 9.17 0.36
C PRO A 78 -20.33 8.12 1.09
N ARG A 79 -20.06 6.84 0.88
CA ARG A 79 -20.81 5.71 1.43
C ARG A 79 -20.01 4.42 1.33
N THR A 80 -20.50 3.34 1.92
CA THR A 80 -19.88 2.02 1.86
C THR A 80 -20.92 0.95 1.50
N LEU A 81 -20.54 0.01 0.63
CA LEU A 81 -21.37 -1.16 0.30
C LEU A 81 -21.46 -2.08 1.53
N ILE A 82 -22.69 -2.34 2.00
CA ILE A 82 -22.96 -3.22 3.15
C ILE A 82 -23.55 -4.57 2.73
N ASP A 83 -24.18 -4.63 1.57
CA ASP A 83 -24.70 -5.87 1.00
C ASP A 83 -24.39 -5.93 -0.50
N ARG A 84 -23.60 -6.93 -0.88
CA ARG A 84 -23.15 -7.14 -2.26
C ARG A 84 -24.26 -7.67 -3.17
N GLU A 85 -25.18 -8.49 -2.63
CA GLU A 85 -26.24 -9.10 -3.43
C GLU A 85 -27.31 -8.07 -3.81
N THR A 86 -27.75 -7.28 -2.84
CA THR A 86 -28.75 -6.23 -3.03
C THR A 86 -28.17 -4.89 -3.51
N GLN A 87 -26.84 -4.75 -3.56
CA GLN A 87 -26.13 -3.50 -3.83
C GLN A 87 -26.57 -2.36 -2.90
N THR A 88 -26.83 -2.70 -1.62
CA THR A 88 -27.24 -1.75 -0.60
C THR A 88 -26.03 -1.06 0.01
N TYR A 89 -26.12 0.25 0.18
CA TYR A 89 -25.08 1.11 0.77
C TYR A 89 -25.58 1.68 2.11
N ASP A 90 -24.63 2.01 3.00
CA ASP A 90 -24.93 2.59 4.32
C ASP A 90 -25.24 4.09 4.26
N GLU A 91 -25.04 4.73 3.11
CA GLU A 91 -25.19 6.17 2.86
C GLU A 91 -24.46 7.06 3.89
N THR A 92 -23.43 6.50 4.54
CA THR A 92 -22.64 7.18 5.56
C THR A 92 -21.25 7.49 5.02
N PRO A 93 -20.83 8.76 4.98
CA PRO A 93 -19.46 9.12 4.56
C PRO A 93 -18.41 8.46 5.46
N HIS A 94 -17.41 7.86 4.85
CA HIS A 94 -16.28 7.27 5.53
C HIS A 94 -15.00 8.01 5.16
N SER A 95 -14.26 8.49 6.16
CA SER A 95 -13.02 9.24 5.96
C SER A 95 -12.03 9.00 7.10
N GLY A 96 -10.79 9.35 6.85
CA GLY A 96 -9.71 9.33 7.84
C GLY A 96 -8.37 9.03 7.18
N PHE A 97 -7.32 9.57 7.79
CA PHE A 97 -5.93 9.31 7.41
C PHE A 97 -5.04 9.54 8.63
N TYR A 98 -3.80 9.13 8.53
CA TYR A 98 -2.77 9.35 9.54
C TYR A 98 -1.84 10.46 9.05
N THR A 99 -1.59 11.43 9.90
CA THR A 99 -0.50 12.38 9.72
C THR A 99 0.84 11.65 9.82
N GLN A 100 1.90 12.23 9.29
CA GLN A 100 3.24 11.64 9.42
C GLN A 100 3.66 11.51 10.89
N GLU A 101 3.21 12.42 11.74
CA GLU A 101 3.48 12.40 13.18
C GLU A 101 2.73 11.26 13.88
N GLU A 102 1.46 11.03 13.55
CA GLU A 102 0.71 9.88 14.04
C GLU A 102 1.31 8.55 13.57
N ALA A 103 1.77 8.49 12.32
CA ALA A 103 2.46 7.31 11.80
C ALA A 103 3.76 7.03 12.57
N LYS A 104 4.58 8.05 12.84
CA LYS A 104 5.79 7.93 13.67
C LYS A 104 5.48 7.53 15.11
N GLU A 105 4.36 8.02 15.66
CA GLU A 105 3.89 7.61 16.99
C GLU A 105 3.58 6.10 17.03
N ILE A 106 2.88 5.57 16.02
CA ILE A 106 2.60 4.13 15.90
C ILE A 106 3.89 3.33 15.72
N VAL A 107 4.81 3.80 14.87
CA VAL A 107 6.13 3.15 14.68
C VAL A 107 6.89 3.07 16.01
N LYS A 108 6.94 4.16 16.76
CA LYS A 108 7.58 4.16 18.09
C LYS A 108 6.87 3.25 19.07
N TYR A 109 5.55 3.29 19.11
CA TYR A 109 4.74 2.46 20.00
C TYR A 109 4.96 0.96 19.77
N ALA A 110 5.07 0.57 18.49
CA ALA A 110 5.38 -0.79 18.09
C ALA A 110 6.83 -1.17 18.44
N ALA A 111 7.79 -0.28 18.19
CA ALA A 111 9.21 -0.50 18.49
C ALA A 111 9.45 -0.70 19.99
N ASP A 112 8.76 0.03 20.88
CA ASP A 112 8.81 -0.15 22.34
C ASP A 112 8.30 -1.56 22.77
N ARG A 113 7.68 -2.32 21.84
CA ARG A 113 7.19 -3.71 22.00
C ARG A 113 7.94 -4.72 21.12
N PHE A 114 9.07 -4.32 20.55
CA PHE A 114 9.89 -5.14 19.65
C PHE A 114 9.16 -5.58 18.38
N ILE A 115 8.20 -4.77 17.91
CA ILE A 115 7.45 -5.00 16.69
C ILE A 115 7.93 -4.01 15.62
N THR A 116 8.34 -4.53 14.47
CA THR A 116 8.68 -3.72 13.29
C THR A 116 7.42 -3.46 12.47
N VAL A 117 7.15 -2.20 12.15
CA VAL A 117 6.04 -1.82 11.27
C VAL A 117 6.51 -1.82 9.83
N ILE A 118 5.91 -2.69 9.00
CA ILE A 118 6.13 -2.73 7.55
C ILE A 118 5.03 -1.90 6.89
N PRO A 119 5.34 -0.72 6.31
CA PRO A 119 4.34 0.05 5.57
C PRO A 119 4.09 -0.59 4.21
N GLU A 120 2.83 -0.55 3.76
CA GLU A 120 2.47 -0.87 2.39
C GLU A 120 1.82 0.31 1.69
N VAL A 121 2.34 0.62 0.50
CA VAL A 121 1.71 1.46 -0.50
C VAL A 121 1.55 0.62 -1.76
N ASP A 122 0.33 0.22 -2.05
CA ASP A 122 0.06 -0.67 -3.18
C ASP A 122 0.25 0.05 -4.52
N LEU A 123 0.95 -0.61 -5.45
CA LEU A 123 1.36 -0.08 -6.76
C LEU A 123 1.39 -1.21 -7.80
N PRO A 124 1.08 -0.97 -9.07
CA PRO A 124 0.43 0.21 -9.64
C PRO A 124 -1.09 0.09 -9.69
N GLY A 125 -1.64 -1.06 -9.25
CA GLY A 125 -3.05 -1.32 -8.98
C GLY A 125 -3.50 -0.64 -7.69
N HIS A 126 -4.79 -0.79 -7.34
CA HIS A 126 -5.37 -0.30 -6.08
C HIS A 126 -5.10 1.19 -5.78
N MET A 127 -5.07 2.01 -6.84
CA MET A 127 -4.65 3.41 -6.80
C MET A 127 -5.77 4.42 -7.04
N MET A 128 -7.05 4.02 -6.94
CA MET A 128 -8.16 4.94 -7.17
C MET A 128 -8.14 6.11 -6.17
N GLY A 129 -7.74 5.88 -4.90
CA GLY A 129 -7.55 6.96 -3.93
C GLY A 129 -6.55 8.03 -4.40
N ALA A 130 -5.49 7.62 -5.11
CA ALA A 130 -4.54 8.55 -5.73
C ALA A 130 -5.08 9.16 -7.03
N LEU A 131 -5.75 8.39 -7.87
CA LEU A 131 -6.26 8.84 -9.17
C LEU A 131 -7.38 9.87 -9.05
N VAL A 132 -8.26 9.77 -8.04
CA VAL A 132 -9.27 10.81 -7.79
C VAL A 132 -8.62 12.13 -7.36
N SER A 133 -7.45 12.07 -6.73
CA SER A 133 -6.69 13.21 -6.24
C SER A 133 -5.82 13.86 -7.31
N TYR A 134 -5.24 13.04 -8.19
CA TYR A 134 -4.29 13.40 -9.25
C TYR A 134 -4.63 12.63 -10.54
N PRO A 135 -5.68 13.03 -11.27
CA PRO A 135 -6.18 12.27 -12.42
C PRO A 135 -5.16 12.08 -13.55
N GLU A 136 -4.19 12.98 -13.67
CA GLU A 136 -3.13 12.91 -14.66
C GLU A 136 -2.17 11.73 -14.49
N LEU A 137 -2.23 11.03 -13.35
CA LEU A 137 -1.44 9.83 -13.09
C LEU A 137 -2.02 8.58 -13.76
N GLY A 138 -3.29 8.60 -14.12
CA GLY A 138 -3.97 7.50 -14.79
C GLY A 138 -3.92 7.59 -16.31
N CYS A 139 -4.30 6.50 -16.98
CA CYS A 139 -4.26 6.40 -18.43
C CYS A 139 -5.31 7.27 -19.16
N THR A 140 -6.46 7.53 -18.53
CA THR A 140 -7.57 8.28 -19.14
C THR A 140 -7.57 9.76 -18.76
N GLY A 141 -6.79 10.15 -17.73
CA GLY A 141 -6.79 11.52 -17.21
C GLY A 141 -8.05 11.91 -16.45
N GLY A 142 -8.91 10.96 -16.12
CA GLY A 142 -10.15 11.16 -15.39
C GLY A 142 -11.32 11.71 -16.21
N PRO A 143 -12.38 12.19 -15.53
CA PRO A 143 -12.55 12.18 -14.07
C PRO A 143 -12.65 10.76 -13.49
N TYR A 144 -12.15 10.57 -12.28
CA TYR A 144 -12.28 9.32 -11.54
C TYR A 144 -13.17 9.53 -10.30
N GLU A 145 -13.82 8.44 -9.87
CA GLU A 145 -14.62 8.42 -8.65
C GLU A 145 -14.03 7.41 -7.66
N ILE A 146 -14.08 7.76 -6.37
CA ILE A 146 -13.60 6.84 -5.35
C ILE A 146 -14.56 5.65 -5.20
N PRO A 147 -14.07 4.41 -5.24
CA PRO A 147 -14.94 3.25 -5.08
C PRO A 147 -15.54 3.17 -3.67
N CYS A 148 -16.84 2.86 -3.63
CA CYS A 148 -17.59 2.64 -2.38
C CYS A 148 -17.80 1.15 -2.05
N LYS A 149 -17.12 0.26 -2.80
CA LYS A 149 -17.22 -1.21 -2.70
C LYS A 149 -15.87 -1.86 -2.93
N TRP A 150 -15.74 -3.12 -2.51
CA TRP A 150 -14.59 -3.96 -2.82
C TRP A 150 -14.59 -4.39 -4.29
N GLY A 151 -13.41 -4.61 -4.82
CA GLY A 151 -13.23 -5.13 -6.17
C GLY A 151 -11.88 -4.77 -6.77
N VAL A 152 -11.63 -5.31 -7.96
CA VAL A 152 -10.49 -4.96 -8.81
C VAL A 152 -10.97 -3.95 -9.84
N PHE A 153 -10.37 -2.78 -9.87
CA PHE A 153 -10.80 -1.68 -10.73
C PHE A 153 -9.86 -1.54 -11.94
N PRO A 154 -10.41 -1.22 -13.13
CA PRO A 154 -9.61 -1.17 -14.35
C PRO A 154 -8.64 0.02 -14.40
N ASP A 155 -8.92 1.07 -13.63
CA ASP A 155 -8.12 2.28 -13.61
C ASP A 155 -6.99 2.16 -12.57
N VAL A 156 -5.76 2.17 -13.06
CA VAL A 156 -4.52 2.00 -12.30
C VAL A 156 -3.55 3.11 -12.68
N LEU A 157 -2.42 3.25 -12.00
CA LEU A 157 -1.38 4.17 -12.44
C LEU A 157 -0.97 3.87 -13.88
N CYS A 158 -0.72 4.90 -14.66
CA CYS A 158 -0.29 4.76 -16.05
C CYS A 158 1.18 4.28 -16.08
N GLY A 159 1.41 2.99 -16.38
CA GLY A 159 2.73 2.37 -16.35
C GLY A 159 3.76 2.97 -17.30
N GLY A 160 3.32 3.63 -18.36
CA GLY A 160 4.17 4.33 -19.32
C GLY A 160 4.39 5.82 -19.00
N ASN A 161 3.73 6.37 -17.98
CA ASN A 161 3.78 7.78 -17.65
C ASN A 161 4.90 8.07 -16.64
N ASP A 162 5.93 8.80 -17.05
CA ASP A 162 7.06 9.16 -16.21
C ASP A 162 6.64 9.99 -14.97
N ARG A 163 5.53 10.73 -15.04
CA ARG A 163 4.97 11.44 -13.87
C ARG A 163 4.39 10.46 -12.85
N ALA A 164 3.71 9.39 -13.30
CA ALA A 164 3.18 8.37 -12.41
C ALA A 164 4.32 7.59 -11.73
N LEU A 165 5.39 7.30 -12.47
CA LEU A 165 6.58 6.68 -11.90
C LEU A 165 7.27 7.62 -10.89
N GLN A 166 7.40 8.91 -11.21
CA GLN A 166 7.99 9.89 -10.29
C GLN A 166 7.13 10.08 -9.03
N PHE A 167 5.80 10.10 -9.17
CA PHE A 167 4.86 10.12 -8.04
C PHE A 167 5.12 8.92 -7.10
N ALA A 168 5.19 7.71 -7.63
CA ALA A 168 5.46 6.52 -6.83
C ALA A 168 6.81 6.62 -6.09
N LYS A 169 7.87 7.09 -6.77
CA LYS A 169 9.20 7.30 -6.17
C LYS A 169 9.16 8.34 -5.05
N ASP A 170 8.45 9.45 -5.25
CA ASP A 170 8.31 10.52 -4.25
C ASP A 170 7.56 10.04 -3.01
N VAL A 171 6.43 9.35 -3.20
CA VAL A 171 5.65 8.77 -2.10
C VAL A 171 6.50 7.82 -1.27
N LEU A 172 7.20 6.90 -1.92
CA LEU A 172 8.04 5.92 -1.21
C LEU A 172 9.23 6.56 -0.49
N ASN A 173 9.77 7.67 -1.00
CA ASN A 173 10.79 8.41 -0.27
C ASN A 173 10.25 8.97 1.04
N GLU A 174 9.06 9.60 1.05
CA GLU A 174 8.44 10.08 2.30
C GLU A 174 8.07 8.92 3.24
N ILE A 175 7.57 7.80 2.71
CA ILE A 175 7.31 6.58 3.49
C ILE A 175 8.59 6.09 4.19
N MET A 176 9.71 6.03 3.50
CA MET A 176 10.98 5.61 4.09
C MET A 176 11.55 6.59 5.13
N ASP A 177 11.16 7.86 5.08
CA ASP A 177 11.49 8.86 6.10
C ASP A 177 10.64 8.70 7.39
N ILE A 178 9.45 8.14 7.26
CA ILE A 178 8.54 7.87 8.38
C ILE A 178 8.86 6.50 9.04
N PHE A 179 9.07 5.48 8.21
CA PHE A 179 9.18 4.09 8.64
C PHE A 179 10.64 3.59 8.57
N PRO A 180 11.27 3.30 9.73
CA PRO A 180 12.64 2.78 9.76
C PRO A 180 12.74 1.29 9.41
N SER A 181 11.66 0.66 9.00
CA SER A 181 11.60 -0.75 8.62
C SER A 181 12.66 -1.13 7.57
N PRO A 182 13.32 -2.29 7.70
CA PRO A 182 14.18 -2.81 6.64
C PRO A 182 13.39 -3.24 5.40
N TYR A 183 12.07 -3.36 5.51
CA TYR A 183 11.17 -3.80 4.46
C TYR A 183 10.15 -2.70 4.12
N ILE A 184 9.94 -2.49 2.82
CA ILE A 184 8.88 -1.62 2.28
C ILE A 184 8.04 -2.49 1.34
N HIS A 185 6.75 -2.61 1.63
CA HIS A 185 5.81 -3.37 0.81
C HIS A 185 5.17 -2.44 -0.23
N ILE A 186 5.17 -2.85 -1.49
CA ILE A 186 4.69 -2.05 -2.61
C ILE A 186 3.53 -2.71 -3.36
N GLY A 187 2.88 -3.70 -2.76
CA GLY A 187 1.73 -4.41 -3.34
C GLY A 187 2.13 -5.21 -4.58
N GLY A 188 1.62 -4.82 -5.72
CA GLY A 188 1.91 -5.42 -7.03
C GLY A 188 0.85 -6.37 -7.53
N ASP A 189 -0.18 -6.60 -6.73
CA ASP A 189 -1.30 -7.49 -7.01
C ASP A 189 -2.39 -6.83 -7.86
N GLU A 190 -3.23 -7.67 -8.41
CA GLU A 190 -4.52 -7.33 -9.04
C GLU A 190 -4.48 -6.09 -9.95
N CYS A 191 -3.39 -5.90 -10.71
CA CYS A 191 -3.23 -4.77 -11.63
C CYS A 191 -3.77 -5.08 -13.03
N PRO A 192 -5.01 -4.67 -13.40
CA PRO A 192 -5.56 -4.92 -14.72
C PRO A 192 -4.79 -4.18 -15.81
N LYS A 193 -4.54 -4.85 -16.93
CA LYS A 193 -3.81 -4.28 -18.07
C LYS A 193 -4.70 -3.61 -19.13
N VAL A 194 -6.01 -3.72 -18.98
CA VAL A 194 -7.00 -3.27 -19.97
C VAL A 194 -6.88 -1.78 -20.35
N ARG A 195 -6.43 -0.92 -19.42
CA ARG A 195 -6.14 0.49 -19.73
C ARG A 195 -4.82 0.63 -20.47
N TRP A 196 -3.79 -0.09 -20.04
CA TRP A 196 -2.46 -0.04 -20.64
C TRP A 196 -2.43 -0.51 -22.09
N GLU A 197 -3.21 -1.55 -22.41
CA GLU A 197 -3.37 -2.07 -23.76
C GLU A 197 -3.82 -0.99 -24.77
N LYS A 198 -4.66 -0.06 -24.30
CA LYS A 198 -5.26 1.00 -25.12
C LYS A 198 -4.61 2.37 -24.95
N CYS A 199 -3.75 2.52 -23.92
CA CYS A 199 -3.13 3.79 -23.61
C CYS A 199 -1.95 4.09 -24.55
N PRO A 200 -1.99 5.19 -25.32
CA PRO A 200 -0.91 5.51 -26.26
C PRO A 200 0.43 5.75 -25.53
N VAL A 201 0.41 6.25 -24.29
CA VAL A 201 1.60 6.50 -23.47
C VAL A 201 2.22 5.16 -23.03
N CYS A 202 1.42 4.21 -22.53
CA CYS A 202 1.91 2.88 -22.16
C CYS A 202 2.45 2.15 -23.39
N GLN A 203 1.74 2.18 -24.53
CA GLN A 203 2.18 1.53 -25.75
C GLN A 203 3.44 2.18 -26.35
N ALA A 204 3.64 3.50 -26.17
CA ALA A 204 4.89 4.16 -26.53
C ALA A 204 6.06 3.69 -25.65
N LYS A 205 5.87 3.61 -24.33
CA LYS A 205 6.89 3.12 -23.40
C LYS A 205 7.26 1.66 -23.67
N ILE A 206 6.27 0.80 -23.95
CA ILE A 206 6.48 -0.60 -24.35
C ILE A 206 7.39 -0.69 -25.60
N ARG A 207 7.15 0.15 -26.61
CA ARG A 207 8.00 0.19 -27.82
C ARG A 207 9.40 0.72 -27.52
N GLU A 208 9.50 1.77 -26.69
CA GLU A 208 10.78 2.36 -26.26
C GLU A 208 11.66 1.31 -25.56
N LEU A 209 11.05 0.51 -24.68
CA LEU A 209 11.73 -0.54 -23.91
C LEU A 209 11.93 -1.84 -24.73
N GLY A 210 11.35 -1.93 -25.92
CA GLY A 210 11.44 -3.13 -26.76
C GLY A 210 10.68 -4.35 -26.20
N LEU A 211 9.69 -4.13 -25.31
CA LEU A 211 8.92 -5.20 -24.71
C LEU A 211 8.00 -5.88 -25.73
N LYS A 212 7.92 -7.22 -25.66
CA LYS A 212 7.15 -8.04 -26.61
C LYS A 212 6.41 -9.14 -25.86
N ASP A 213 5.28 -9.55 -26.40
CA ASP A 213 4.57 -10.70 -25.88
C ASP A 213 5.44 -11.96 -25.94
N THR A 214 5.40 -12.72 -24.86
CA THR A 214 6.05 -14.03 -24.73
C THR A 214 4.98 -15.11 -24.49
N PRO A 215 5.31 -16.39 -24.59
CA PRO A 215 4.35 -17.45 -24.26
C PRO A 215 3.83 -17.43 -22.82
N LYS A 216 4.54 -16.75 -21.91
CA LYS A 216 4.21 -16.69 -20.48
C LYS A 216 3.64 -15.34 -20.05
N HIS A 217 4.09 -14.24 -20.65
CA HIS A 217 3.78 -12.90 -20.18
C HIS A 217 3.50 -11.97 -21.34
N SER A 218 2.47 -11.13 -21.18
CA SER A 218 2.19 -10.04 -22.11
C SER A 218 3.24 -8.94 -22.00
N LYS A 219 3.35 -8.09 -23.01
CA LYS A 219 4.18 -6.90 -22.96
C LYS A 219 3.72 -5.90 -21.90
N GLU A 220 2.44 -5.90 -21.55
CA GLU A 220 1.87 -5.09 -20.47
C GLU A 220 2.28 -5.63 -19.09
N ASN A 221 2.35 -6.96 -18.90
CA ASN A 221 2.91 -7.54 -17.68
C ASN A 221 4.38 -7.15 -17.51
N GLN A 222 5.17 -7.21 -18.58
CA GLN A 222 6.56 -6.76 -18.57
C GLN A 222 6.70 -5.25 -18.30
N LEU A 223 5.72 -4.43 -18.72
CA LEU A 223 5.67 -3.01 -18.36
C LEU A 223 5.45 -2.83 -16.86
N GLN A 224 4.63 -3.68 -16.22
CA GLN A 224 4.50 -3.68 -14.75
C GLN A 224 5.83 -4.03 -14.09
N THR A 225 6.51 -5.06 -14.56
CA THR A 225 7.84 -5.45 -14.05
C THR A 225 8.84 -4.30 -14.18
N TYR A 226 8.85 -3.59 -15.31
CA TYR A 226 9.66 -2.38 -15.48
C TYR A 226 9.32 -1.33 -14.42
N PHE A 227 8.04 -0.99 -14.26
CA PHE A 227 7.58 0.02 -13.29
C PHE A 227 7.99 -0.36 -11.86
N MET A 228 7.72 -1.60 -11.44
CA MET A 228 8.08 -2.11 -10.12
C MET A 228 9.60 -2.16 -9.90
N SER A 229 10.37 -2.49 -10.94
CA SER A 229 11.84 -2.49 -10.88
C SER A 229 12.40 -1.09 -10.68
N GLU A 230 11.85 -0.08 -11.37
CA GLU A 230 12.27 1.31 -11.20
C GLU A 230 11.95 1.87 -9.80
N VAL A 231 10.82 1.46 -9.25
CA VAL A 231 10.43 1.77 -7.86
C VAL A 231 11.34 1.04 -6.88
N GLY A 232 11.63 -0.23 -7.13
CA GLY A 232 12.51 -1.06 -6.31
C GLY A 232 13.93 -0.51 -6.21
N LYS A 233 14.46 0.14 -7.26
CA LYS A 233 15.77 0.81 -7.21
C LYS A 233 15.81 1.87 -6.11
N VAL A 234 14.79 2.71 -6.00
CA VAL A 234 14.73 3.76 -4.97
C VAL A 234 14.74 3.17 -3.56
N ILE A 235 14.02 2.07 -3.36
CA ILE A 235 14.00 1.35 -2.09
C ILE A 235 15.38 0.78 -1.75
N ASN A 236 16.01 0.13 -2.73
CA ASN A 236 17.34 -0.47 -2.58
C ASN A 236 18.43 0.58 -2.35
N ASP A 237 18.40 1.70 -3.06
CA ASP A 237 19.34 2.82 -2.90
C ASP A 237 19.29 3.42 -1.49
N ARG A 238 18.16 3.29 -0.81
CA ARG A 238 17.97 3.66 0.61
C ARG A 238 18.34 2.51 1.58
N GLY A 239 18.94 1.43 1.09
CA GLY A 239 19.36 0.27 1.90
C GLY A 239 18.18 -0.55 2.46
N ARG A 240 16.99 -0.44 1.86
CA ARG A 240 15.79 -1.19 2.24
C ARG A 240 15.56 -2.35 1.28
N LYS A 241 14.68 -3.28 1.66
CA LYS A 241 14.25 -4.42 0.82
C LYS A 241 12.80 -4.24 0.41
N MET A 242 12.55 -4.42 -0.86
CA MET A 242 11.21 -4.42 -1.42
C MET A 242 10.50 -5.74 -1.08
N LEU A 243 9.23 -5.63 -0.65
CA LEU A 243 8.27 -6.73 -0.56
C LEU A 243 7.11 -6.46 -1.51
N GLY A 244 6.38 -7.49 -1.89
CA GLY A 244 5.15 -7.40 -2.67
C GLY A 244 4.40 -8.71 -2.63
N TRP A 245 3.19 -8.70 -3.18
CA TRP A 245 2.41 -9.92 -3.42
C TRP A 245 3.04 -10.70 -4.57
N ASP A 246 2.75 -11.99 -4.67
CA ASP A 246 3.41 -12.87 -5.65
C ASP A 246 3.05 -12.55 -7.10
N GLU A 247 1.91 -11.90 -7.37
CA GLU A 247 1.53 -11.42 -8.69
C GLU A 247 2.53 -10.43 -9.32
N MET A 248 3.35 -9.75 -8.52
CA MET A 248 4.42 -8.91 -9.06
C MET A 248 5.49 -9.69 -9.85
N LEU A 249 5.51 -11.03 -9.71
CA LEU A 249 6.42 -11.93 -10.42
C LEU A 249 5.85 -12.42 -11.76
N GLU A 250 4.67 -11.95 -12.16
CA GLU A 250 3.99 -12.36 -13.40
C GLU A 250 4.47 -11.62 -14.67
N GLY A 251 5.62 -10.96 -14.64
CA GLY A 251 6.11 -10.18 -15.78
C GLY A 251 7.57 -10.34 -16.13
#